data_77ace4600961a837e970d572718dcf8e
#
_entry.id   77ace4600961a837e970d572718dcf8e
#
_cell.length_a   1.000
_cell.length_b   1.000
_cell.length_c   1.000
_cell.angle_alpha   90.00
_cell.angle_beta   90.00
_cell.angle_gamma   90.00
#
_symmetry.space_group_name_H-M   'P 1'
#
loop_
_entity.id
_entity.type
_entity.pdbx_description
1 polymer ?
#
loop_
_entity_poly.entity_id
_entity_poly.type
_entity_poly.pdbx_seq_one_letter_code
_entity_poly.pdbx_strand_id
1 'polypeptide(L)'
;ILNYFKNEDLSENIAFIESIDDKNDEILIKYYFNDVNHKTKILLDNEVAIIKHSKIRQYDLLDKVFLYEKRIWLKLKNDTKTLDIFINSQKLKLVFNDRCINDLSLVLKVLAKQKKQRSKNSNLWLFADMSWRADDNAEHLYRYIMQNHPKQKTAFILSKNSTDYLRLKKEGFRLVDPKGFYFKYLIYKADKIISSHIDKYIFNALGGDTLKTKDFIFLQHGVIKDDLSRWLNQRKIDTFITSTKAEYESIAGDFNHYKFSTKEVVLTGLARWDALIKNNVLNTKQILIMPTWREYLSGKVQKYGVRARNSEFVKSLYFQKWQEFLCSKELEKLAVRYGYNIIFTPHPQVKIYLEDFNLPSYIITSYKESMQELFCKSSLMITDYSSVAFEMAVLKKPVLYYQFDKDEFFAKHSYAKGYFDYEKDGFGEVCFNYEQLLFCLKNILNHNDKKKDSCILISQNICKDIFKKCKL
;
A
#
# COMPACT_ATOMS: atom_id res chain seq x y z
N ILE A 1 9.08 22.53 5.46
CA ILE A 1 9.19 22.81 6.93
C ILE A 1 10.42 23.65 7.19
N LEU A 2 11.66 23.26 6.80
CA LEU A 2 12.88 24.03 7.04
C LEU A 2 12.86 25.44 6.42
N ASN A 3 12.22 25.64 5.28
CA ASN A 3 12.02 26.96 4.70
C ASN A 3 10.98 27.82 5.44
N TYR A 4 10.05 27.18 6.14
CA TYR A 4 9.06 27.83 7.00
C TYR A 4 9.72 28.38 8.27
N PHE A 5 10.69 27.63 8.83
CA PHE A 5 11.44 28.04 10.04
C PHE A 5 12.58 29.04 9.78
N LYS A 6 12.91 29.33 8.51
CA LYS A 6 13.92 30.32 8.16
C LYS A 6 13.45 31.77 8.22
N ASN A 7 12.13 32.00 8.21
CA ASN A 7 11.57 33.33 8.39
C ASN A 7 11.21 33.52 9.87
N GLU A 8 11.81 34.50 10.51
CA GLU A 8 11.68 34.79 11.95
C GLU A 8 10.25 35.16 12.43
N ASP A 9 9.26 35.23 11.52
CA ASP A 9 7.85 35.48 11.83
C ASP A 9 6.99 34.22 11.84
N LEU A 10 7.32 33.25 12.72
CA LEU A 10 6.41 32.16 13.12
C LEU A 10 5.11 32.65 13.81
N SER A 11 4.98 33.95 14.06
CA SER A 11 3.81 34.58 14.66
C SER A 11 2.66 34.85 13.67
N GLU A 12 2.87 34.72 12.38
CA GLU A 12 1.81 34.97 11.40
C GLU A 12 0.93 33.72 11.21
N ASN A 13 -0.30 33.81 11.70
CA ASN A 13 -1.34 32.84 11.43
C ASN A 13 -1.66 32.77 9.93
N ILE A 14 -1.12 31.77 9.23
CA ILE A 14 -1.23 31.61 7.77
C ILE A 14 -1.96 30.32 7.44
N ALA A 15 -2.90 30.39 6.50
CA ALA A 15 -3.52 29.25 5.85
C ALA A 15 -3.13 29.21 4.36
N PHE A 16 -2.77 28.05 3.86
CA PHE A 16 -2.34 27.85 2.48
C PHE A 16 -3.43 27.13 1.69
N ILE A 17 -3.76 27.62 0.50
CA ILE A 17 -4.48 26.84 -0.50
C ILE A 17 -3.43 25.99 -1.26
N GLU A 18 -3.35 24.71 -0.90
CA GLU A 18 -2.29 23.81 -1.39
C GLU A 18 -2.62 23.23 -2.77
N SER A 19 -3.88 22.90 -3.02
CA SER A 19 -4.31 22.31 -4.29
C SER A 19 -5.77 22.59 -4.61
N ILE A 20 -6.10 22.42 -5.89
CA ILE A 20 -7.45 22.58 -6.44
C ILE A 20 -7.85 21.24 -7.05
N ASP A 21 -9.02 20.74 -6.65
CA ASP A 21 -9.67 19.59 -7.26
C ASP A 21 -10.77 20.07 -8.21
N ASP A 22 -10.44 20.13 -9.48
CA ASP A 22 -11.31 20.64 -10.55
C ASP A 22 -12.48 19.72 -10.90
N LYS A 23 -12.48 18.47 -10.41
CA LYS A 23 -13.59 17.52 -10.56
C LYS A 23 -14.73 17.79 -9.59
N ASN A 24 -14.36 18.05 -8.35
CA ASN A 24 -15.31 18.16 -7.25
C ASN A 24 -15.59 19.62 -6.86
N ASP A 25 -14.96 20.58 -7.54
CA ASP A 25 -15.02 22.02 -7.19
C ASP A 25 -14.52 22.26 -5.77
N GLU A 26 -13.43 21.60 -5.38
CA GLU A 26 -12.89 21.66 -4.05
C GLU A 26 -11.48 22.25 -4.04
N ILE A 27 -11.16 22.92 -2.95
CA ILE A 27 -9.81 23.36 -2.63
C ILE A 27 -9.33 22.64 -1.37
N LEU A 28 -8.03 22.31 -1.34
CA LEU A 28 -7.36 21.83 -0.14
C LEU A 28 -6.69 23.00 0.56
N ILE A 29 -7.10 23.24 1.79
CA ILE A 29 -6.51 24.22 2.68
C ILE A 29 -5.69 23.49 3.71
N LYS A 30 -4.52 24.05 4.03
CA LYS A 30 -3.70 23.61 5.16
C LYS A 30 -3.26 24.78 6.02
N TYR A 31 -3.17 24.53 7.32
CA TYR A 31 -2.55 25.42 8.29
C TYR A 31 -1.91 24.60 9.41
N TYR A 32 -1.05 25.25 10.18
CA TYR A 32 -0.27 24.60 11.24
C TYR A 32 -0.66 25.14 12.62
N PHE A 33 -0.57 24.30 13.64
CA PHE A 33 -0.87 24.64 15.03
C PHE A 33 -0.10 23.73 15.98
N ASN A 34 0.05 24.12 17.22
CA ASN A 34 0.72 23.39 18.30
C ASN A 34 -0.23 23.04 19.47
N ASP A 35 -1.38 23.69 19.56
CA ASP A 35 -2.41 23.40 20.57
C ASP A 35 -3.58 22.65 19.95
N VAL A 36 -3.76 21.37 20.37
CA VAL A 36 -4.85 20.50 19.88
C VAL A 36 -6.25 20.97 20.29
N ASN A 37 -6.35 21.82 21.34
CA ASN A 37 -7.62 22.34 21.84
C ASN A 37 -8.07 23.64 21.16
N HIS A 38 -7.34 24.12 20.13
CA HIS A 38 -7.72 25.33 19.42
C HIS A 38 -9.10 25.20 18.75
N LYS A 39 -9.85 26.32 18.79
CA LYS A 39 -11.15 26.39 18.12
C LYS A 39 -10.97 26.95 16.71
N THR A 40 -11.40 26.19 15.70
CA THR A 40 -11.38 26.63 14.30
C THR A 40 -12.77 27.03 13.84
N LYS A 41 -12.88 28.19 13.16
CA LYS A 41 -14.09 28.63 12.44
C LYS A 41 -13.71 28.95 11.01
N ILE A 42 -14.47 28.41 10.05
CA ILE A 42 -14.24 28.63 8.61
C ILE A 42 -15.53 29.19 8.01
N LEU A 43 -15.42 30.28 7.30
CA LEU A 43 -16.54 30.95 6.63
C LEU A 43 -16.27 31.03 5.13
N LEU A 44 -17.28 30.70 4.33
CA LEU A 44 -17.38 30.99 2.90
C LEU A 44 -18.49 32.02 2.70
N ASP A 45 -18.16 33.18 2.15
CA ASP A 45 -19.08 34.32 1.97
C ASP A 45 -19.87 34.66 3.26
N ASN A 46 -19.17 34.68 4.41
CA ASN A 46 -19.69 34.91 5.76
C ASN A 46 -20.58 33.78 6.34
N GLU A 47 -20.82 32.68 5.61
CA GLU A 47 -21.56 31.51 6.10
C GLU A 47 -20.59 30.43 6.60
N VAL A 48 -20.99 29.69 7.63
CA VAL A 48 -20.16 28.59 8.17
C VAL A 48 -19.98 27.49 7.08
N ALA A 49 -18.74 27.22 6.74
CA ALA A 49 -18.38 26.23 5.73
C ALA A 49 -18.69 24.81 6.20
N ILE A 50 -19.28 23.99 5.32
CA ILE A 50 -19.49 22.56 5.54
C ILE A 50 -18.20 21.82 5.17
N ILE A 51 -17.57 21.20 6.15
CA ILE A 51 -16.34 20.40 5.97
C ILE A 51 -16.73 18.93 5.83
N LYS A 52 -16.54 18.37 4.65
CA LYS A 52 -16.82 16.97 4.36
C LYS A 52 -15.62 16.06 4.68
N HIS A 53 -14.42 16.54 4.37
CA HIS A 53 -13.18 15.81 4.57
C HIS A 53 -12.14 16.69 5.26
N SER A 54 -11.53 16.16 6.29
CA SER A 54 -10.42 16.82 6.97
C SER A 54 -9.41 15.80 7.47
N LYS A 55 -8.22 16.27 7.83
CA LYS A 55 -7.11 15.48 8.36
C LYS A 55 -6.28 16.31 9.30
N ILE A 56 -5.92 15.74 10.45
CA ILE A 56 -4.85 16.25 11.30
C ILE A 56 -3.66 15.33 11.15
N ARG A 57 -2.56 15.89 10.67
CA ARG A 57 -1.27 15.23 10.55
C ARG A 57 -0.35 15.72 11.64
N GLN A 58 0.48 14.83 12.22
CA GLN A 58 1.47 15.23 13.22
C GLN A 58 2.89 15.18 12.67
N TYR A 59 3.75 15.98 13.29
CA TYR A 59 5.19 16.02 13.03
C TYR A 59 5.95 15.83 14.34
N ASP A 60 6.82 14.83 14.37
CA ASP A 60 7.59 14.46 15.54
C ASP A 60 9.05 14.91 15.41
N LEU A 61 9.61 15.34 16.51
CA LEU A 61 11.04 15.60 16.66
C LEU A 61 11.50 14.94 17.98
N LEU A 62 12.51 14.06 17.92
CA LEU A 62 13.02 13.32 19.08
C LEU A 62 11.89 12.62 19.85
N ASP A 63 11.04 11.90 19.14
CA ASP A 63 9.89 11.14 19.66
C ASP A 63 8.82 11.98 20.38
N LYS A 64 8.84 13.31 20.18
CA LYS A 64 7.82 14.23 20.70
C LYS A 64 7.14 14.95 19.55
N VAL A 65 5.79 15.00 19.60
CA VAL A 65 5.03 15.79 18.64
C VAL A 65 5.30 17.27 18.93
N PHE A 66 5.75 18.02 17.95
CA PHE A 66 6.02 19.46 18.09
C PHE A 66 5.12 20.33 17.22
N LEU A 67 4.45 19.75 16.22
CA LEU A 67 3.62 20.49 15.29
C LEU A 67 2.51 19.61 14.72
N TYR A 68 1.35 20.19 14.51
CA TYR A 68 0.24 19.58 13.77
C TYR A 68 -0.05 20.37 12.49
N GLU A 69 -0.48 19.65 11.45
CA GLU A 69 -0.97 20.23 10.19
C GLU A 69 -2.45 19.85 10.05
N LYS A 70 -3.34 20.82 9.98
CA LYS A 70 -4.73 20.61 9.59
C LYS A 70 -4.87 20.75 8.09
N ARG A 71 -5.51 19.78 7.49
CA ARG A 71 -5.85 19.70 6.06
C ARG A 71 -7.37 19.65 5.96
N ILE A 72 -7.96 20.48 5.10
CA ILE A 72 -9.42 20.61 4.99
C ILE A 72 -9.77 20.76 3.52
N TRP A 73 -10.69 19.93 3.06
CA TRP A 73 -11.27 20.06 1.73
C TRP A 73 -12.55 20.88 1.80
N LEU A 74 -12.59 21.99 1.06
CA LEU A 74 -13.73 22.89 0.97
C LEU A 74 -14.28 22.94 -0.45
N LYS A 75 -15.58 22.71 -0.58
CA LYS A 75 -16.27 22.85 -1.85
C LYS A 75 -16.57 24.32 -2.12
N LEU A 76 -16.23 24.78 -3.33
CA LEU A 76 -16.49 26.13 -3.80
C LEU A 76 -17.71 26.13 -4.74
N LYS A 77 -18.50 27.21 -4.69
CA LYS A 77 -19.48 27.56 -5.73
C LYS A 77 -18.80 28.50 -6.72
N ASN A 78 -19.34 28.61 -7.94
CA ASN A 78 -18.77 29.47 -8.98
C ASN A 78 -18.79 30.96 -8.61
N ASP A 79 -19.66 31.35 -7.69
CA ASP A 79 -19.88 32.71 -7.20
C ASP A 79 -19.24 32.96 -5.83
N THR A 80 -18.55 31.99 -5.23
CA THR A 80 -17.88 32.14 -3.94
C THR A 80 -16.80 33.23 -4.04
N LYS A 81 -16.87 34.24 -3.19
CA LYS A 81 -15.95 35.39 -3.21
C LYS A 81 -14.89 35.31 -2.13
N THR A 82 -15.31 35.00 -0.90
CA THR A 82 -14.44 35.12 0.27
C THR A 82 -14.31 33.80 1.02
N LEU A 83 -13.14 33.63 1.63
CA LEU A 83 -12.83 32.54 2.56
C LEU A 83 -12.12 33.12 3.76
N ASP A 84 -12.74 33.00 4.92
CA ASP A 84 -12.18 33.42 6.19
C ASP A 84 -11.97 32.21 7.11
N ILE A 85 -10.76 32.12 7.65
CA ILE A 85 -10.37 31.05 8.58
C ILE A 85 -9.91 31.70 9.88
N PHE A 86 -10.47 31.25 10.99
CA PHE A 86 -10.12 31.75 12.32
C PHE A 86 -9.63 30.61 13.21
N ILE A 87 -8.55 30.86 13.93
CA ILE A 87 -8.09 30.03 15.06
C ILE A 87 -8.16 30.86 16.32
N ASN A 88 -8.90 30.39 17.35
CA ASN A 88 -9.12 31.11 18.61
C ASN A 88 -9.52 32.56 18.38
N SER A 89 -10.43 32.81 17.42
CA SER A 89 -10.91 34.14 16.99
C SER A 89 -9.90 35.02 16.24
N GLN A 90 -8.68 34.58 16.03
CA GLN A 90 -7.69 35.27 15.21
C GLN A 90 -7.81 34.83 13.73
N LYS A 91 -7.98 35.79 12.83
CA LYS A 91 -8.10 35.54 11.39
C LYS A 91 -6.74 35.16 10.80
N LEU A 92 -6.69 34.07 10.00
CA LEU A 92 -5.50 33.67 9.27
C LEU A 92 -5.35 34.48 7.98
N LYS A 93 -4.12 34.77 7.60
CA LYS A 93 -3.78 35.27 6.25
C LYS A 93 -3.88 34.10 5.26
N LEU A 94 -4.52 34.30 4.12
CA LEU A 94 -4.70 33.28 3.10
C LEU A 94 -3.62 33.41 2.03
N VAL A 95 -2.92 32.31 1.73
CA VAL A 95 -1.83 32.26 0.74
C VAL A 95 -2.16 31.27 -0.37
N PHE A 96 -1.99 31.70 -1.63
CA PHE A 96 -2.13 30.87 -2.81
C PHE A 96 -1.03 31.19 -3.82
N ASN A 97 -0.29 30.17 -4.30
CA ASN A 97 0.87 30.32 -5.19
C ASN A 97 1.88 31.36 -4.67
N ASP A 98 2.27 31.22 -3.40
CA ASP A 98 3.24 32.08 -2.69
C ASP A 98 2.83 33.56 -2.60
N ARG A 99 1.55 33.88 -2.76
CA ARG A 99 1.01 35.21 -2.64
C ARG A 99 -0.14 35.28 -1.64
N CYS A 100 -0.14 36.33 -0.79
CA CYS A 100 -1.31 36.62 0.02
C CYS A 100 -2.48 37.02 -0.87
N ILE A 101 -3.66 36.47 -0.59
CA ILE A 101 -4.89 36.79 -1.31
C ILE A 101 -5.97 37.23 -0.33
N ASN A 102 -6.81 38.20 -0.75
CA ASN A 102 -7.93 38.69 0.04
C ASN A 102 -9.28 38.12 -0.42
N ASP A 103 -9.32 37.55 -1.63
CA ASP A 103 -10.49 36.93 -2.23
C ASP A 103 -10.11 35.66 -3.03
N LEU A 104 -11.10 34.91 -3.46
CA LEU A 104 -10.93 33.68 -4.21
C LEU A 104 -10.92 33.85 -5.74
N SER A 105 -10.92 35.04 -6.27
CA SER A 105 -11.01 35.30 -7.71
C SER A 105 -9.90 34.62 -8.52
N LEU A 106 -8.67 34.66 -8.02
CA LEU A 106 -7.53 33.97 -8.64
C LEU A 106 -7.69 32.44 -8.60
N VAL A 107 -8.17 31.90 -7.48
CA VAL A 107 -8.40 30.47 -7.29
C VAL A 107 -9.48 29.96 -8.26
N LEU A 108 -10.59 30.67 -8.37
CA LEU A 108 -11.68 30.33 -9.30
C LEU A 108 -11.25 30.40 -10.77
N LYS A 109 -10.40 31.39 -11.15
CA LYS A 109 -9.80 31.45 -12.50
C LYS A 109 -8.95 30.19 -12.79
N VAL A 110 -8.14 29.75 -11.84
CA VAL A 110 -7.33 28.53 -11.99
C VAL A 110 -8.21 27.30 -12.09
N LEU A 111 -9.23 27.18 -11.24
CA LEU A 111 -10.21 26.11 -11.26
C LEU A 111 -10.93 26.00 -12.64
N ALA A 112 -11.44 27.13 -13.15
CA ALA A 112 -12.09 27.19 -14.46
C ALA A 112 -11.14 26.78 -15.60
N LYS A 113 -9.88 27.22 -15.55
CA LYS A 113 -8.85 26.82 -16.53
C LYS A 113 -8.57 25.32 -16.50
N GLN A 114 -8.42 24.72 -15.32
CA GLN A 114 -8.19 23.28 -15.17
C GLN A 114 -9.38 22.47 -15.68
N LYS A 115 -10.62 22.83 -15.35
CA LYS A 115 -11.83 22.21 -15.90
C LYS A 115 -11.86 22.23 -17.43
N LYS A 116 -11.53 23.37 -18.06
CA LYS A 116 -11.48 23.49 -19.53
C LYS A 116 -10.41 22.58 -20.15
N GLN A 117 -9.28 22.42 -19.48
CA GLN A 117 -8.22 21.51 -19.94
C GLN A 117 -8.60 20.03 -19.83
N ARG A 118 -9.36 19.68 -18.79
CA ARG A 118 -9.81 18.30 -18.55
C ARG A 118 -10.96 17.85 -19.46
N SER A 119 -11.69 18.74 -20.09
CA SER A 119 -12.92 18.45 -20.89
C SER A 119 -12.71 17.49 -22.08
N LYS A 120 -11.50 16.99 -22.32
CA LYS A 120 -11.16 16.00 -23.35
C LYS A 120 -10.96 14.59 -22.77
N ASN A 121 -11.94 14.10 -22.02
CA ASN A 121 -11.90 12.75 -21.46
C ASN A 121 -11.89 11.70 -22.57
N SER A 122 -10.86 10.85 -22.58
CA SER A 122 -10.75 9.72 -23.51
C SER A 122 -11.48 8.47 -23.02
N ASN A 123 -11.89 8.48 -21.75
CA ASN A 123 -12.45 7.33 -21.00
C ASN A 123 -11.51 6.10 -21.03
N LEU A 124 -10.20 6.34 -21.11
CA LEU A 124 -9.19 5.28 -21.09
C LEU A 124 -8.58 5.11 -19.70
N TRP A 125 -8.63 3.89 -19.18
CA TRP A 125 -7.99 3.51 -17.93
C TRP A 125 -6.79 2.60 -18.20
N LEU A 126 -5.63 2.93 -17.66
CA LEU A 126 -4.43 2.11 -17.74
C LEU A 126 -4.21 1.39 -16.42
N PHE A 127 -3.90 0.10 -16.55
CA PHE A 127 -3.64 -0.78 -15.41
C PHE A 127 -2.19 -1.22 -15.41
N ALA A 128 -1.61 -1.35 -14.24
CA ALA A 128 -0.27 -1.90 -14.06
C ALA A 128 -0.12 -2.59 -12.70
N ASP A 129 0.51 -3.75 -12.73
CA ASP A 129 1.21 -4.29 -11.58
C ASP A 129 2.69 -3.89 -11.71
N MET A 130 3.65 -4.79 -11.69
CA MET A 130 5.02 -4.49 -12.09
C MET A 130 5.16 -4.52 -13.62
N SER A 131 6.08 -3.75 -14.18
CA SER A 131 6.28 -3.75 -15.65
C SER A 131 6.74 -5.10 -16.22
N TRP A 132 7.27 -5.99 -15.40
CA TRP A 132 7.81 -7.30 -15.78
C TRP A 132 7.04 -8.49 -15.20
N ARG A 133 6.05 -8.26 -14.37
CA ARG A 133 5.24 -9.29 -13.69
C ARG A 133 3.85 -8.77 -13.41
N ALA A 134 2.88 -9.62 -13.61
CA ALA A 134 1.48 -9.42 -13.23
C ALA A 134 1.13 -10.28 -11.99
N ASP A 135 -0.12 -10.72 -11.85
CA ASP A 135 -0.66 -11.53 -10.74
C ASP A 135 -0.77 -10.76 -9.42
N ASP A 136 -1.09 -9.46 -9.52
CA ASP A 136 -1.40 -8.61 -8.37
C ASP A 136 -2.76 -7.90 -8.56
N ASN A 137 -3.11 -6.97 -7.72
CA ASN A 137 -4.43 -6.36 -7.64
C ASN A 137 -4.90 -5.74 -8.96
N ALA A 138 -4.00 -5.14 -9.75
CA ALA A 138 -4.39 -4.52 -11.01
C ALA A 138 -4.79 -5.56 -12.07
N GLU A 139 -4.12 -6.72 -12.15
CA GLU A 139 -4.53 -7.81 -13.04
C GLU A 139 -5.95 -8.31 -12.69
N HIS A 140 -6.21 -8.57 -11.42
CA HIS A 140 -7.50 -9.08 -10.96
C HIS A 140 -8.64 -8.08 -11.21
N LEU A 141 -8.42 -6.80 -10.93
CA LEU A 141 -9.40 -5.75 -11.21
C LEU A 141 -9.61 -5.55 -12.73
N TYR A 142 -8.55 -5.61 -13.53
CA TYR A 142 -8.64 -5.53 -14.99
C TYR A 142 -9.49 -6.66 -15.56
N ARG A 143 -9.24 -7.90 -15.12
CA ARG A 143 -10.02 -9.09 -15.52
C ARG A 143 -11.50 -8.92 -15.18
N TYR A 144 -11.79 -8.46 -13.97
CA TYR A 144 -13.17 -8.17 -13.57
C TYR A 144 -13.85 -7.14 -14.50
N ILE A 145 -13.16 -6.04 -14.81
CA ILE A 145 -13.70 -4.98 -15.67
C ILE A 145 -13.89 -5.49 -17.10
N MET A 146 -12.95 -6.23 -17.65
CA MET A 146 -13.04 -6.82 -18.97
C MET A 146 -14.29 -7.73 -19.10
N GLN A 147 -14.57 -8.52 -18.08
CA GLN A 147 -15.70 -9.44 -18.06
C GLN A 147 -17.06 -8.76 -17.81
N ASN A 148 -17.12 -7.80 -16.89
CA ASN A 148 -18.37 -7.22 -16.42
C ASN A 148 -18.67 -5.84 -17.01
N HIS A 149 -17.68 -5.14 -17.56
CA HIS A 149 -17.77 -3.79 -18.10
C HIS A 149 -17.04 -3.63 -19.43
N PRO A 150 -17.33 -4.44 -20.46
CA PRO A 150 -16.56 -4.49 -21.72
C PRO A 150 -16.56 -3.18 -22.52
N LYS A 151 -17.51 -2.26 -22.23
CA LYS A 151 -17.54 -0.92 -22.84
C LYS A 151 -16.49 0.05 -22.27
N GLN A 152 -15.90 -0.27 -21.10
CA GLN A 152 -14.85 0.56 -20.52
C GLN A 152 -13.55 0.37 -21.31
N LYS A 153 -13.00 1.48 -21.82
CA LYS A 153 -11.72 1.43 -22.52
C LYS A 153 -10.59 1.20 -21.53
N THR A 154 -9.90 0.08 -21.65
CA THR A 154 -8.80 -0.30 -20.75
C THR A 154 -7.58 -0.78 -21.54
N ALA A 155 -6.39 -0.70 -20.93
CA ALA A 155 -5.20 -1.41 -21.35
C ALA A 155 -4.33 -1.76 -20.14
N PHE A 156 -3.58 -2.86 -20.25
CA PHE A 156 -2.72 -3.35 -19.18
C PHE A 156 -1.24 -3.22 -19.59
N ILE A 157 -0.45 -2.57 -18.74
CA ILE A 157 0.97 -2.32 -19.00
C ILE A 157 1.76 -3.55 -18.56
N LEU A 158 2.44 -4.20 -19.51
CA LEU A 158 3.29 -5.37 -19.25
C LEU A 158 4.34 -5.52 -20.35
N SER A 159 5.58 -5.76 -19.96
CA SER A 159 6.68 -6.02 -20.88
C SER A 159 6.44 -7.29 -21.68
N LYS A 160 6.78 -7.28 -22.99
CA LYS A 160 6.75 -8.47 -23.84
C LYS A 160 7.65 -9.60 -23.33
N ASN A 161 8.66 -9.27 -22.53
CA ASN A 161 9.59 -10.24 -21.94
C ASN A 161 9.07 -10.84 -20.62
N SER A 162 7.90 -10.43 -20.15
CA SER A 162 7.28 -10.99 -18.96
C SER A 162 6.84 -12.44 -19.18
N THR A 163 7.04 -13.29 -18.20
CA THR A 163 6.52 -14.67 -18.20
C THR A 163 4.99 -14.72 -18.25
N ASP A 164 4.31 -13.66 -17.78
CA ASP A 164 2.86 -13.54 -17.77
C ASP A 164 2.29 -13.06 -19.11
N TYR A 165 3.14 -12.54 -20.04
CA TYR A 165 2.68 -11.89 -21.24
C TYR A 165 1.80 -12.81 -22.13
N LEU A 166 2.26 -14.04 -22.38
CA LEU A 166 1.52 -14.99 -23.21
C LEU A 166 0.23 -15.46 -22.56
N ARG A 167 0.25 -15.66 -21.22
CA ARG A 167 -0.94 -16.03 -20.43
C ARG A 167 -2.02 -14.97 -20.58
N LEU A 168 -1.70 -13.71 -20.25
CA LEU A 168 -2.67 -12.62 -20.29
C LEU A 168 -3.14 -12.29 -21.73
N LYS A 169 -2.25 -12.45 -22.72
CA LYS A 169 -2.64 -12.28 -24.13
C LYS A 169 -3.68 -13.32 -24.55
N LYS A 170 -3.53 -14.58 -24.16
CA LYS A 170 -4.52 -15.64 -24.40
C LYS A 170 -5.86 -15.36 -23.72
N GLU A 171 -5.84 -14.74 -22.55
CA GLU A 171 -7.03 -14.31 -21.81
C GLU A 171 -7.74 -13.08 -22.42
N GLY A 172 -7.18 -12.50 -23.49
CA GLY A 172 -7.76 -11.33 -24.18
C GLY A 172 -7.38 -9.97 -23.60
N PHE A 173 -6.38 -9.89 -22.74
CA PHE A 173 -5.88 -8.60 -22.22
C PHE A 173 -5.31 -7.74 -23.34
N ARG A 174 -5.66 -6.46 -23.37
CA ARG A 174 -5.04 -5.45 -24.22
C ARG A 174 -3.71 -5.03 -23.60
N LEU A 175 -2.62 -5.73 -23.95
CA LEU A 175 -1.29 -5.52 -23.37
C LEU A 175 -0.54 -4.40 -24.09
N VAL A 176 0.20 -3.61 -23.30
CA VAL A 176 1.03 -2.49 -23.77
C VAL A 176 2.42 -2.59 -23.18
N ASP A 177 3.43 -2.68 -24.05
CA ASP A 177 4.84 -2.72 -23.63
C ASP A 177 5.30 -1.32 -23.19
N PRO A 178 5.84 -1.15 -21.97
CA PRO A 178 6.29 0.15 -21.46
C PRO A 178 7.49 0.75 -22.21
N LYS A 179 8.18 -0.02 -23.03
CA LYS A 179 9.30 0.46 -23.87
C LYS A 179 8.85 1.03 -25.22
N GLY A 180 7.59 0.82 -25.63
CA GLY A 180 7.07 1.22 -26.93
C GLY A 180 6.61 2.69 -26.97
N PHE A 181 6.67 3.31 -28.18
CA PHE A 181 6.09 4.65 -28.42
C PHE A 181 4.58 4.70 -28.09
N TYR A 182 3.87 3.63 -28.36
CA TYR A 182 2.45 3.52 -28.11
C TYR A 182 2.11 3.64 -26.62
N PHE A 183 2.97 3.19 -25.73
CA PHE A 183 2.83 3.39 -24.29
C PHE A 183 2.78 4.87 -23.91
N LYS A 184 3.72 5.69 -24.45
CA LYS A 184 3.75 7.15 -24.20
C LYS A 184 2.48 7.83 -24.67
N TYR A 185 1.97 7.43 -25.83
CA TYR A 185 0.71 7.94 -26.36
C TYR A 185 -0.48 7.57 -25.45
N LEU A 186 -0.59 6.32 -25.04
CA LEU A 186 -1.69 5.85 -24.20
C LEU A 186 -1.65 6.48 -22.81
N ILE A 187 -0.47 6.59 -22.20
CA ILE A 187 -0.34 7.21 -20.88
C ILE A 187 -0.71 8.71 -20.93
N TYR A 188 -0.37 9.40 -22.02
CA TYR A 188 -0.80 10.77 -22.26
C TYR A 188 -2.34 10.87 -22.39
N LYS A 189 -2.96 9.94 -23.11
CA LYS A 189 -4.42 9.91 -23.34
C LYS A 189 -5.22 9.38 -22.15
N ALA A 190 -4.63 8.60 -21.29
CA ALA A 190 -5.35 8.00 -20.16
C ALA A 190 -5.94 9.07 -19.23
N ASP A 191 -7.13 8.80 -18.71
CA ASP A 191 -7.76 9.60 -17.67
C ASP A 191 -7.37 9.10 -16.29
N LYS A 192 -7.24 7.77 -16.15
CA LYS A 192 -6.91 7.12 -14.90
C LYS A 192 -5.75 6.14 -15.08
N ILE A 193 -4.89 6.10 -14.06
CA ILE A 193 -3.83 5.12 -13.91
C ILE A 193 -4.12 4.34 -12.64
N ILE A 194 -4.29 3.04 -12.78
CA ILE A 194 -4.72 2.13 -11.70
C ILE A 194 -3.58 1.13 -11.50
N SER A 195 -2.92 1.18 -10.36
CA SER A 195 -1.71 0.38 -10.16
C SER A 195 -1.62 -0.21 -8.77
N SER A 196 -1.10 -1.44 -8.70
CA SER A 196 -0.72 -2.08 -7.44
C SER A 196 0.58 -1.51 -6.85
N HIS A 197 1.38 -0.84 -7.68
CA HIS A 197 2.68 -0.29 -7.32
C HIS A 197 2.78 1.20 -7.67
N ILE A 198 3.65 1.93 -6.95
CA ILE A 198 3.97 3.33 -7.25
C ILE A 198 5.37 3.38 -7.88
N ASP A 199 5.50 2.78 -9.05
CA ASP A 199 6.77 2.61 -9.71
C ASP A 199 7.22 3.86 -10.48
N LYS A 200 8.52 4.16 -10.38
CA LYS A 200 9.14 5.31 -11.06
C LYS A 200 8.93 5.30 -12.57
N TYR A 201 8.83 4.13 -13.23
CA TYR A 201 8.68 4.07 -14.70
C TYR A 201 7.37 4.69 -15.18
N ILE A 202 6.28 4.57 -14.40
CA ILE A 202 4.99 5.20 -14.70
C ILE A 202 5.13 6.72 -14.56
N PHE A 203 5.70 7.18 -13.45
CA PHE A 203 5.83 8.60 -13.15
C PHE A 203 6.84 9.31 -14.05
N ASN A 204 7.96 8.65 -14.39
CA ASN A 204 8.98 9.20 -15.29
C ASN A 204 8.51 9.29 -16.73
N ALA A 205 7.64 8.37 -17.19
CA ALA A 205 7.12 8.39 -18.55
C ALA A 205 6.19 9.57 -18.83
N LEU A 206 5.57 10.13 -17.78
CA LEU A 206 4.59 11.21 -17.89
C LEU A 206 5.20 12.61 -17.83
N GLY A 207 6.39 12.75 -17.22
CA GLY A 207 6.83 14.07 -16.75
C GLY A 207 5.91 14.59 -15.62
N GLY A 208 6.46 15.34 -14.67
CA GLY A 208 5.75 15.72 -13.44
C GLY A 208 4.41 16.46 -13.66
N ASP A 209 4.28 17.26 -14.73
CA ASP A 209 3.06 18.04 -14.98
C ASP A 209 1.93 17.23 -15.60
N THR A 210 2.25 16.21 -16.40
CA THR A 210 1.21 15.37 -17.02
C THR A 210 0.50 14.49 -15.99
N LEU A 211 1.19 14.06 -14.93
CA LEU A 211 0.59 13.33 -13.81
C LEU A 211 -0.42 14.15 -13.01
N LYS A 212 -0.22 15.46 -12.92
CA LYS A 212 -1.16 16.33 -12.20
C LYS A 212 -2.56 16.30 -12.82
N THR A 213 -2.67 15.99 -14.11
CA THR A 213 -3.95 15.94 -14.84
C THR A 213 -4.59 14.55 -14.86
N LYS A 214 -3.94 13.52 -14.32
CA LYS A 214 -4.44 12.13 -14.28
C LYS A 214 -4.86 11.75 -12.88
N ASP A 215 -5.87 10.87 -12.79
CA ASP A 215 -6.18 10.25 -11.51
C ASP A 215 -5.27 9.04 -11.31
N PHE A 216 -4.58 9.02 -10.20
CA PHE A 216 -3.81 7.87 -9.79
C PHE A 216 -4.53 7.09 -8.69
N ILE A 217 -4.92 5.86 -9.01
CA ILE A 217 -5.60 4.95 -8.10
C ILE A 217 -4.60 3.90 -7.65
N PHE A 218 -4.25 3.94 -6.38
CA PHE A 218 -3.30 3.03 -5.76
C PHE A 218 -4.04 1.86 -5.11
N LEU A 219 -3.90 0.67 -5.70
CA LEU A 219 -4.53 -0.56 -5.24
C LEU A 219 -3.77 -1.26 -4.12
N GLN A 220 -2.56 -0.80 -3.82
CA GLN A 220 -1.59 -1.47 -2.98
C GLN A 220 -1.05 -2.79 -3.57
N HIS A 221 0.08 -3.21 -3.03
CA HIS A 221 0.71 -4.50 -3.30
C HIS A 221 0.47 -5.49 -2.14
N GLY A 222 0.32 -4.99 -0.93
CA GLY A 222 0.06 -5.75 0.28
C GLY A 222 -0.42 -4.83 1.38
N VAL A 223 -1.00 -5.37 2.43
CA VAL A 223 -1.51 -4.59 3.56
C VAL A 223 -0.40 -3.77 4.19
N ILE A 224 -0.61 -2.47 4.31
CA ILE A 224 0.33 -1.56 4.95
C ILE A 224 0.12 -1.64 6.47
N LYS A 225 0.95 -2.40 7.14
CA LYS A 225 0.96 -2.60 8.59
C LYS A 225 2.00 -1.74 9.31
N ASP A 226 3.04 -1.30 8.58
CA ASP A 226 4.13 -0.46 9.06
C ASP A 226 3.91 1.00 8.63
N ASP A 227 4.58 1.97 9.27
CA ASP A 227 4.47 3.37 8.86
C ASP A 227 5.32 3.64 7.60
N LEU A 228 4.64 3.80 6.46
CA LEU A 228 5.21 4.17 5.17
C LEU A 228 4.95 5.63 4.79
N SER A 229 4.53 6.46 5.74
CA SER A 229 4.13 7.85 5.49
C SER A 229 5.24 8.67 4.84
N ARG A 230 6.51 8.50 5.23
CA ARG A 230 7.67 9.21 4.66
C ARG A 230 7.79 9.00 3.15
N TRP A 231 7.48 7.80 2.67
CA TRP A 231 7.53 7.46 1.26
C TRP A 231 6.24 7.85 0.52
N LEU A 232 5.07 7.51 1.08
CA LEU A 232 3.77 7.71 0.44
C LEU A 232 3.34 9.18 0.39
N ASN A 233 3.68 9.98 1.39
CA ASN A 233 3.36 11.42 1.39
C ASN A 233 3.98 12.21 0.24
N GLN A 234 5.06 11.70 -0.35
CA GLN A 234 5.70 12.31 -1.52
C GLN A 234 4.98 11.98 -2.83
N ARG A 235 3.96 11.12 -2.80
CA ARG A 235 3.26 10.63 -3.98
C ARG A 235 1.92 11.34 -4.16
N LYS A 236 1.54 11.53 -5.43
CA LYS A 236 0.16 11.87 -5.79
C LYS A 236 -0.64 10.58 -5.81
N ILE A 237 -1.63 10.48 -4.94
CA ILE A 237 -2.60 9.39 -4.89
C ILE A 237 -3.96 10.03 -4.75
N ASP A 238 -4.82 9.83 -5.73
CA ASP A 238 -6.18 10.41 -5.74
C ASP A 238 -7.20 9.43 -5.11
N THR A 239 -6.94 8.12 -5.22
CA THR A 239 -7.69 7.09 -4.51
C THR A 239 -6.71 6.06 -3.96
N PHE A 240 -6.79 5.80 -2.67
CA PHE A 240 -5.93 4.89 -1.94
C PHE A 240 -6.78 3.74 -1.37
N ILE A 241 -6.68 2.57 -1.99
CA ILE A 241 -7.41 1.39 -1.54
C ILE A 241 -6.76 0.85 -0.28
N THR A 242 -7.55 0.55 0.74
CA THR A 242 -7.14 -0.14 1.96
C THR A 242 -7.95 -1.42 2.16
N SER A 243 -7.39 -2.33 2.92
CA SER A 243 -7.87 -3.70 3.01
C SER A 243 -8.57 -4.02 4.32
N THR A 244 -8.14 -3.43 5.42
CA THR A 244 -8.71 -3.64 6.76
C THR A 244 -9.11 -2.32 7.40
N LYS A 245 -10.02 -2.39 8.38
CA LYS A 245 -10.45 -1.22 9.13
C LYS A 245 -9.28 -0.57 9.87
N ALA A 246 -8.42 -1.36 10.50
CA ALA A 246 -7.24 -0.86 11.21
C ALA A 246 -6.25 -0.16 10.26
N GLU A 247 -5.99 -0.71 9.08
CA GLU A 247 -5.18 -0.06 8.05
C GLU A 247 -5.82 1.27 7.58
N TYR A 248 -7.13 1.27 7.31
CA TYR A 248 -7.85 2.48 6.94
C TYR A 248 -7.73 3.57 8.00
N GLU A 249 -7.97 3.24 9.26
CA GLU A 249 -7.89 4.17 10.39
C GLU A 249 -6.46 4.66 10.62
N SER A 250 -5.45 3.79 10.45
CA SER A 250 -4.04 4.18 10.59
C SER A 250 -3.58 5.19 9.54
N ILE A 251 -4.20 5.19 8.34
CA ILE A 251 -3.86 6.08 7.23
C ILE A 251 -4.77 7.31 7.20
N ALA A 252 -6.09 7.10 7.22
CA ALA A 252 -7.09 8.18 7.09
C ALA A 252 -7.41 8.90 8.39
N GLY A 253 -7.22 8.24 9.54
CA GLY A 253 -7.49 8.81 10.87
C GLY A 253 -6.60 9.99 11.20
N ASP A 254 -7.02 10.82 12.16
CA ASP A 254 -6.26 11.97 12.63
C ASP A 254 -5.05 11.58 13.51
N PHE A 255 -4.15 12.51 13.77
CA PHE A 255 -2.99 12.38 14.66
C PHE A 255 -2.01 11.28 14.28
N ASN A 256 -1.72 11.15 12.99
CA ASN A 256 -0.68 10.28 12.46
C ASN A 256 0.18 11.01 11.41
N HIS A 257 1.17 10.33 10.82
CA HIS A 257 2.12 10.95 9.90
C HIS A 257 1.63 11.03 8.44
N TYR A 258 0.53 10.33 8.09
CA TYR A 258 0.01 10.33 6.71
C TYR A 258 -0.73 11.63 6.37
N LYS A 259 -0.56 12.10 5.13
CA LYS A 259 -1.29 13.27 4.60
C LYS A 259 -2.70 12.95 4.09
N PHE A 260 -3.00 11.66 3.90
CA PHE A 260 -4.23 11.19 3.28
C PHE A 260 -5.40 11.22 4.27
N SER A 261 -6.56 11.61 3.78
CA SER A 261 -7.81 11.75 4.53
C SER A 261 -8.87 10.72 4.09
N THR A 262 -10.04 10.82 4.66
CA THR A 262 -11.23 10.08 4.21
C THR A 262 -11.67 10.44 2.78
N LYS A 263 -11.07 11.45 2.15
CA LYS A 263 -11.30 11.80 0.74
C LYS A 263 -10.60 10.82 -0.19
N GLU A 264 -9.33 10.55 0.10
CA GLU A 264 -8.49 9.71 -0.76
C GLU A 264 -8.57 8.24 -0.38
N VAL A 265 -8.65 7.93 0.92
CA VAL A 265 -8.57 6.56 1.42
C VAL A 265 -9.92 5.87 1.39
N VAL A 266 -9.94 4.65 0.87
CA VAL A 266 -11.17 3.86 0.68
C VAL A 266 -10.96 2.43 1.18
N LEU A 267 -11.84 1.98 2.07
CA LEU A 267 -11.84 0.61 2.57
C LEU A 267 -12.67 -0.30 1.64
N THR A 268 -12.01 -1.23 0.95
CA THR A 268 -12.67 -2.22 0.08
C THR A 268 -12.14 -3.63 0.26
N GLY A 269 -10.88 -3.81 0.62
CA GLY A 269 -10.11 -5.04 0.47
C GLY A 269 -9.20 -4.98 -0.76
N LEU A 270 -8.33 -5.98 -0.93
CA LEU A 270 -7.43 -6.10 -2.08
C LEU A 270 -8.11 -6.87 -3.21
N ALA A 271 -8.04 -6.36 -4.45
CA ALA A 271 -8.77 -6.92 -5.60
C ALA A 271 -8.50 -8.42 -5.84
N ARG A 272 -7.25 -8.88 -5.60
CA ARG A 272 -6.87 -10.30 -5.75
C ARG A 272 -7.54 -11.23 -4.73
N TRP A 273 -8.06 -10.70 -3.62
CA TRP A 273 -8.72 -11.51 -2.59
C TRP A 273 -10.03 -12.15 -3.08
N ASP A 274 -10.74 -11.55 -4.04
CA ASP A 274 -11.90 -12.21 -4.66
C ASP A 274 -11.51 -13.55 -5.29
N ALA A 275 -10.40 -13.58 -6.03
CA ALA A 275 -9.89 -14.80 -6.65
C ALA A 275 -9.27 -15.75 -5.62
N LEU A 276 -8.55 -15.20 -4.63
CA LEU A 276 -7.94 -15.97 -3.56
C LEU A 276 -8.99 -16.79 -2.79
N ILE A 277 -10.08 -16.15 -2.38
CA ILE A 277 -11.18 -16.80 -1.65
C ILE A 277 -11.86 -17.84 -2.52
N LYS A 278 -12.14 -17.51 -3.79
CA LYS A 278 -12.79 -18.41 -4.74
C LYS A 278 -11.98 -19.68 -5.00
N ASN A 279 -10.66 -19.55 -5.08
CA ASN A 279 -9.75 -20.64 -5.43
C ASN A 279 -9.19 -21.38 -4.20
N ASN A 280 -9.68 -21.05 -3.00
CA ASN A 280 -9.21 -21.66 -1.76
C ASN A 280 -9.43 -23.17 -1.77
N VAL A 281 -8.39 -23.94 -1.46
CA VAL A 281 -8.44 -25.38 -1.34
C VAL A 281 -8.43 -25.75 0.14
N LEU A 282 -9.44 -26.48 0.58
CA LEU A 282 -9.56 -26.96 1.95
C LEU A 282 -8.88 -28.33 2.11
N ASN A 283 -8.53 -28.66 3.36
CA ASN A 283 -7.96 -29.96 3.75
C ASN A 283 -6.66 -30.36 3.03
N THR A 284 -5.88 -29.35 2.64
CA THR A 284 -4.54 -29.56 2.07
C THR A 284 -3.56 -29.95 3.17
N LYS A 285 -2.51 -30.66 2.77
CA LYS A 285 -1.42 -31.11 3.66
C LYS A 285 -0.11 -30.40 3.23
N GLN A 286 -0.11 -29.05 3.29
CA GLN A 286 1.04 -28.23 2.88
C GLN A 286 1.31 -27.14 3.91
N ILE A 287 2.55 -27.05 4.38
CA ILE A 287 3.07 -25.97 5.21
C ILE A 287 3.89 -25.05 4.31
N LEU A 288 3.56 -23.76 4.29
CA LEU A 288 4.28 -22.73 3.54
C LEU A 288 5.20 -21.96 4.48
N ILE A 289 6.50 -21.97 4.20
CA ILE A 289 7.51 -21.22 4.95
C ILE A 289 7.97 -20.05 4.08
N MET A 290 7.69 -18.82 4.52
CA MET A 290 7.94 -17.60 3.77
C MET A 290 8.54 -16.50 4.65
N PRO A 291 9.87 -16.52 4.89
CA PRO A 291 10.51 -15.46 5.66
C PRO A 291 10.64 -14.15 4.90
N THR A 292 10.52 -13.05 5.61
CA THR A 292 10.80 -11.70 5.11
C THR A 292 12.31 -11.51 4.96
N TRP A 293 12.72 -10.79 3.94
CA TRP A 293 14.13 -10.41 3.77
C TRP A 293 14.56 -9.36 4.82
N ARG A 294 15.87 -9.23 5.00
CA ARG A 294 16.46 -8.19 5.85
C ARG A 294 17.23 -7.20 4.97
N GLU A 295 16.83 -5.94 4.98
CA GLU A 295 17.46 -4.92 4.11
C GLU A 295 18.95 -4.78 4.43
N TYR A 296 19.32 -4.77 5.71
CA TYR A 296 20.70 -4.62 6.19
C TYR A 296 21.59 -5.84 5.87
N LEU A 297 21.02 -6.99 5.52
CA LEU A 297 21.74 -8.17 5.04
C LEU A 297 21.87 -8.22 3.52
N SER A 298 21.25 -7.28 2.80
CA SER A 298 21.29 -7.25 1.35
C SER A 298 22.54 -6.54 0.84
N GLY A 299 23.12 -7.01 -0.25
CA GLY A 299 24.20 -6.34 -0.93
C GLY A 299 23.77 -5.05 -1.64
N LYS A 300 24.74 -4.32 -2.20
CA LYS A 300 24.52 -3.06 -2.94
C LYS A 300 23.53 -3.25 -4.09
N VAL A 301 22.65 -2.26 -4.29
CA VAL A 301 21.72 -2.24 -5.43
C VAL A 301 22.52 -2.05 -6.72
N GLN A 302 22.36 -2.98 -7.66
CA GLN A 302 22.91 -2.94 -9.02
C GLN A 302 21.90 -2.39 -10.03
N LYS A 303 22.27 -2.40 -11.33
CA LYS A 303 21.36 -2.02 -12.42
C LYS A 303 20.05 -2.85 -12.33
N TYR A 304 18.93 -2.21 -12.63
CA TYR A 304 17.57 -2.79 -12.61
C TYR A 304 17.05 -3.27 -11.25
N GLY A 305 17.60 -2.75 -10.14
CA GLY A 305 17.13 -3.08 -8.79
C GLY A 305 17.56 -4.46 -8.27
N VAL A 306 18.40 -5.18 -9.01
CA VAL A 306 19.01 -6.42 -8.55
C VAL A 306 20.05 -6.08 -7.49
N ARG A 307 20.13 -6.87 -6.41
CA ARG A 307 21.12 -6.68 -5.36
C ARG A 307 22.27 -7.67 -5.53
N ALA A 308 23.49 -7.21 -5.26
CA ALA A 308 24.68 -8.07 -5.21
C ALA A 308 24.58 -9.04 -4.03
N ARG A 309 25.30 -10.16 -4.08
CA ARG A 309 25.46 -11.04 -2.91
C ARG A 309 26.25 -10.30 -1.83
N ASN A 310 25.86 -10.53 -0.58
CA ASN A 310 26.58 -10.12 0.60
C ASN A 310 27.21 -11.35 1.24
N SER A 311 28.55 -11.40 1.35
CA SER A 311 29.28 -12.53 1.94
C SER A 311 28.95 -12.79 3.40
N GLU A 312 28.48 -11.77 4.12
CA GLU A 312 28.12 -11.88 5.54
C GLU A 312 26.72 -12.48 5.75
N PHE A 313 25.93 -12.68 4.67
CA PHE A 313 24.57 -13.22 4.78
C PHE A 313 24.54 -14.58 5.48
N VAL A 314 25.41 -15.50 5.08
CA VAL A 314 25.47 -16.87 5.64
C VAL A 314 25.95 -16.91 7.10
N LYS A 315 26.61 -15.84 7.58
CA LYS A 315 27.02 -15.70 8.98
C LYS A 315 25.95 -15.03 9.85
N SER A 316 24.90 -14.50 9.24
CA SER A 316 23.87 -13.77 9.97
C SER A 316 23.03 -14.69 10.84
N LEU A 317 22.49 -14.12 11.93
CA LEU A 317 21.51 -14.80 12.79
C LEU A 317 20.28 -15.25 11.98
N TYR A 318 19.83 -14.41 11.01
CA TYR A 318 18.74 -14.73 10.09
C TYR A 318 18.97 -16.05 9.35
N PHE A 319 20.13 -16.19 8.68
CA PHE A 319 20.46 -17.41 7.94
C PHE A 319 20.54 -18.63 8.88
N GLN A 320 21.28 -18.49 10.00
CA GLN A 320 21.50 -19.59 10.96
C GLN A 320 20.18 -20.11 11.54
N LYS A 321 19.26 -19.22 11.93
CA LYS A 321 17.99 -19.63 12.55
C LYS A 321 17.02 -20.26 11.56
N TRP A 322 16.95 -19.75 10.33
CA TRP A 322 16.14 -20.42 9.29
C TRP A 322 16.76 -21.75 8.84
N GLN A 323 18.10 -21.82 8.71
CA GLN A 323 18.81 -23.06 8.41
C GLN A 323 18.59 -24.13 9.51
N GLU A 324 18.74 -23.75 10.80
CA GLU A 324 18.46 -24.61 11.95
C GLU A 324 17.06 -25.20 11.88
N PHE A 325 16.05 -24.37 11.64
CA PHE A 325 14.65 -24.82 11.57
C PHE A 325 14.38 -25.70 10.35
N LEU A 326 14.83 -25.30 9.17
CA LEU A 326 14.57 -26.03 7.92
C LEU A 326 15.27 -27.40 7.88
N CYS A 327 16.42 -27.56 8.55
CA CYS A 327 17.19 -28.80 8.60
C CYS A 327 16.88 -29.64 9.86
N SER A 328 15.88 -29.27 10.61
CA SER A 328 15.53 -29.92 11.88
C SER A 328 14.93 -31.31 11.65
N LYS A 329 15.49 -32.32 12.34
CA LYS A 329 14.92 -33.68 12.36
C LYS A 329 13.52 -33.71 12.98
N GLU A 330 13.22 -32.80 13.91
CA GLU A 330 11.93 -32.67 14.55
C GLU A 330 10.88 -32.17 13.56
N LEU A 331 11.22 -31.21 12.71
CA LEU A 331 10.36 -30.73 11.63
C LEU A 331 10.06 -31.87 10.63
N GLU A 332 11.09 -32.62 10.22
CA GLU A 332 10.94 -33.78 9.35
C GLU A 332 9.98 -34.84 9.96
N LYS A 333 10.21 -35.21 11.23
CA LYS A 333 9.33 -36.16 11.95
C LYS A 333 7.88 -35.67 12.02
N LEU A 334 7.66 -34.37 12.27
CA LEU A 334 6.31 -33.78 12.26
C LEU A 334 5.68 -33.85 10.88
N ALA A 335 6.42 -33.47 9.84
CA ALA A 335 5.95 -33.50 8.46
C ALA A 335 5.54 -34.92 8.04
N VAL A 336 6.40 -35.91 8.27
CA VAL A 336 6.14 -37.35 7.98
C VAL A 336 4.95 -37.86 8.79
N ARG A 337 4.94 -37.62 10.11
CA ARG A 337 3.90 -38.13 11.02
C ARG A 337 2.50 -37.68 10.63
N TYR A 338 2.36 -36.39 10.22
CA TYR A 338 1.06 -35.81 9.86
C TYR A 338 0.79 -35.77 8.36
N GLY A 339 1.74 -36.23 7.53
CA GLY A 339 1.63 -36.32 6.08
C GLY A 339 1.64 -34.96 5.40
N TYR A 340 2.45 -33.99 5.89
CA TYR A 340 2.56 -32.64 5.32
C TYR A 340 3.77 -32.51 4.40
N ASN A 341 3.57 -31.85 3.27
CA ASN A 341 4.64 -31.29 2.43
C ASN A 341 5.08 -29.95 2.98
N ILE A 342 6.38 -29.69 2.97
CA ILE A 342 6.93 -28.40 3.39
C ILE A 342 7.46 -27.66 2.18
N ILE A 343 6.88 -26.48 1.92
CA ILE A 343 7.28 -25.60 0.84
C ILE A 343 8.06 -24.42 1.42
N PHE A 344 9.30 -24.25 1.01
CA PHE A 344 10.12 -23.09 1.37
C PHE A 344 10.21 -22.13 0.21
N THR A 345 9.66 -20.94 0.37
CA THR A 345 9.64 -19.88 -0.65
C THR A 345 10.14 -18.58 -0.02
N PRO A 346 11.46 -18.36 0.07
CA PRO A 346 11.99 -17.12 0.63
C PRO A 346 11.70 -15.93 -0.28
N HIS A 347 11.72 -14.73 0.30
CA HIS A 347 11.56 -13.48 -0.44
C HIS A 347 12.53 -13.42 -1.64
N PRO A 348 12.14 -12.83 -2.80
CA PRO A 348 12.99 -12.77 -4.00
C PRO A 348 14.41 -12.24 -3.76
N GLN A 349 14.59 -11.31 -2.81
CA GLN A 349 15.93 -10.79 -2.44
C GLN A 349 16.81 -11.82 -1.72
N VAL A 350 16.23 -12.88 -1.15
CA VAL A 350 16.94 -13.98 -0.50
C VAL A 350 17.18 -15.14 -1.47
N LYS A 351 16.48 -15.16 -2.59
CA LYS A 351 16.58 -16.24 -3.60
C LYS A 351 18.02 -16.49 -4.09
N ILE A 352 18.85 -15.44 -4.19
CA ILE A 352 20.25 -15.54 -4.61
C ILE A 352 21.15 -16.34 -3.63
N TYR A 353 20.65 -16.59 -2.40
CA TYR A 353 21.32 -17.37 -1.36
C TYR A 353 20.72 -18.77 -1.16
N LEU A 354 19.78 -19.18 -2.03
CA LEU A 354 19.08 -20.44 -1.84
C LEU A 354 20.02 -21.66 -1.84
N GLU A 355 21.06 -21.61 -2.67
CA GLU A 355 22.09 -22.66 -2.75
C GLU A 355 22.97 -22.75 -1.49
N ASP A 356 23.03 -21.68 -0.68
CA ASP A 356 23.75 -21.69 0.58
C ASP A 356 22.99 -22.42 1.69
N PHE A 357 21.62 -22.51 1.55
CA PHE A 357 20.82 -23.33 2.44
C PHE A 357 21.01 -24.81 2.08
N ASN A 358 21.56 -25.59 3.00
CA ASN A 358 21.70 -27.04 2.86
C ASN A 358 20.35 -27.73 3.11
N LEU A 359 19.40 -27.51 2.19
CA LEU A 359 18.03 -27.97 2.38
C LEU A 359 17.94 -29.50 2.23
N PRO A 360 17.36 -30.20 3.21
CA PRO A 360 17.11 -31.65 3.10
C PRO A 360 16.03 -31.91 2.04
N SER A 361 15.98 -33.15 1.54
CA SER A 361 15.11 -33.56 0.44
C SER A 361 13.61 -33.46 0.73
N TYR A 362 13.21 -33.39 1.99
CA TYR A 362 11.81 -33.23 2.37
C TYR A 362 11.33 -31.74 2.26
N ILE A 363 12.25 -30.79 2.06
CA ILE A 363 11.92 -29.39 1.82
C ILE A 363 11.81 -29.14 0.31
N ILE A 364 10.65 -28.72 -0.14
CA ILE A 364 10.38 -28.41 -1.54
C ILE A 364 10.57 -26.90 -1.73
N THR A 365 11.38 -26.51 -2.70
CA THR A 365 11.46 -25.11 -3.15
C THR A 365 10.64 -24.94 -4.40
N SER A 366 9.58 -24.10 -4.36
CA SER A 366 8.74 -23.86 -5.53
C SER A 366 8.86 -22.43 -6.00
N TYR A 367 9.09 -22.27 -7.32
CA TYR A 367 9.07 -21.00 -8.03
C TYR A 367 8.22 -21.07 -9.32
N LYS A 368 7.57 -22.20 -9.54
CA LYS A 368 6.69 -22.42 -10.70
C LYS A 368 5.26 -21.95 -10.42
N GLU A 369 4.86 -22.03 -9.18
CA GLU A 369 3.51 -21.65 -8.73
C GLU A 369 3.47 -20.15 -8.43
N SER A 370 2.32 -19.53 -8.70
CA SER A 370 2.07 -18.17 -8.27
C SER A 370 1.93 -18.10 -6.75
N MET A 371 2.15 -16.90 -6.18
CA MET A 371 1.97 -16.69 -4.74
C MET A 371 0.53 -17.01 -4.31
N GLN A 372 -0.45 -16.64 -5.13
CA GLN A 372 -1.86 -16.89 -4.86
C GLN A 372 -2.18 -18.40 -4.81
N GLU A 373 -1.58 -19.18 -5.74
CA GLU A 373 -1.71 -20.63 -5.73
C GLU A 373 -1.10 -21.26 -4.48
N LEU A 374 0.09 -20.79 -4.04
CA LEU A 374 0.74 -21.27 -2.82
C LEU A 374 -0.13 -21.03 -1.59
N PHE A 375 -0.72 -19.83 -1.44
CA PHE A 375 -1.64 -19.54 -0.33
C PHE A 375 -2.89 -20.44 -0.37
N CYS A 376 -3.50 -20.61 -1.54
CA CYS A 376 -4.67 -21.47 -1.71
C CYS A 376 -4.39 -22.93 -1.35
N LYS A 377 -3.22 -23.46 -1.76
CA LYS A 377 -2.83 -24.87 -1.55
C LYS A 377 -2.24 -25.15 -0.16
N SER A 378 -1.85 -24.12 0.60
CA SER A 378 -1.27 -24.31 1.93
C SER A 378 -2.35 -24.29 3.00
N SER A 379 -2.20 -25.12 4.04
CA SER A 379 -3.09 -25.17 5.21
C SER A 379 -2.56 -24.37 6.39
N LEU A 380 -1.27 -24.06 6.40
CA LEU A 380 -0.56 -23.32 7.45
C LEU A 380 0.57 -22.52 6.82
N MET A 381 0.86 -21.33 7.36
CA MET A 381 2.03 -20.56 7.03
C MET A 381 2.93 -20.35 8.24
N ILE A 382 4.24 -20.43 8.01
CA ILE A 382 5.27 -19.98 8.95
C ILE A 382 6.00 -18.81 8.30
N THR A 383 5.95 -17.66 8.93
CA THR A 383 6.60 -16.42 8.47
C THR A 383 7.22 -15.67 9.64
N ASP A 384 7.62 -14.42 9.47
CA ASP A 384 8.16 -13.58 10.53
C ASP A 384 7.47 -12.21 10.57
N TYR A 385 7.82 -11.29 9.64
CA TYR A 385 7.28 -9.91 9.60
C TYR A 385 6.54 -9.60 8.29
N SER A 386 6.17 -10.62 7.52
CA SER A 386 5.59 -10.43 6.20
C SER A 386 4.11 -10.05 6.24
N SER A 387 3.71 -9.09 5.39
CA SER A 387 2.30 -8.75 5.15
C SER A 387 1.53 -9.87 4.43
N VAL A 388 2.19 -10.87 3.84
CA VAL A 388 1.52 -12.03 3.22
C VAL A 388 0.75 -12.89 4.24
N ALA A 389 0.98 -12.71 5.54
CA ALA A 389 0.18 -13.31 6.60
C ALA A 389 -1.31 -12.92 6.49
N PHE A 390 -1.61 -11.72 5.97
CA PHE A 390 -2.99 -11.28 5.75
C PHE A 390 -3.72 -12.13 4.69
N GLU A 391 -3.02 -12.67 3.70
CA GLU A 391 -3.59 -13.58 2.70
C GLU A 391 -4.09 -14.88 3.37
N MET A 392 -3.30 -15.42 4.29
CA MET A 392 -3.69 -16.61 5.04
C MET A 392 -4.85 -16.33 6.00
N ALA A 393 -4.83 -15.14 6.63
CA ALA A 393 -5.93 -14.71 7.51
C ALA A 393 -7.26 -14.55 6.74
N VAL A 394 -7.22 -13.99 5.52
CA VAL A 394 -8.38 -13.92 4.61
C VAL A 394 -8.93 -15.30 4.28
N LEU A 395 -8.05 -16.29 4.11
CA LEU A 395 -8.42 -17.70 3.89
C LEU A 395 -8.80 -18.43 5.17
N LYS A 396 -8.73 -17.77 6.33
CA LYS A 396 -8.94 -18.35 7.66
C LYS A 396 -8.00 -19.53 7.95
N LYS A 397 -6.77 -19.44 7.47
CA LYS A 397 -5.71 -20.44 7.67
C LYS A 397 -4.75 -19.95 8.74
N PRO A 398 -4.23 -20.83 9.63
CA PRO A 398 -3.34 -20.46 10.72
C PRO A 398 -2.00 -19.93 10.20
N VAL A 399 -1.42 -19.01 10.98
CA VAL A 399 -0.08 -18.47 10.78
C VAL A 399 0.75 -18.66 12.05
N LEU A 400 2.02 -18.99 11.90
CA LEU A 400 3.01 -18.89 12.97
C LEU A 400 4.05 -17.84 12.60
N TYR A 401 4.38 -17.00 13.57
CA TYR A 401 5.39 -15.94 13.39
C TYR A 401 6.68 -16.35 14.12
N TYR A 402 7.79 -16.49 13.37
CA TYR A 402 9.10 -16.83 13.94
C TYR A 402 9.96 -15.57 14.02
N GLN A 403 9.92 -14.89 15.17
CA GLN A 403 10.49 -13.54 15.38
C GLN A 403 11.69 -13.56 16.34
N PHE A 404 12.69 -14.36 16.03
CA PHE A 404 13.92 -14.53 16.83
C PHE A 404 14.84 -13.29 16.85
N ASP A 405 14.64 -12.34 15.94
CA ASP A 405 15.46 -11.13 15.76
C ASP A 405 14.62 -9.84 15.85
N LYS A 406 13.54 -9.82 16.66
CA LYS A 406 12.58 -8.73 16.73
C LYS A 406 13.21 -7.36 16.94
N ASP A 407 14.13 -7.25 17.91
CA ASP A 407 14.76 -5.97 18.23
C ASP A 407 15.70 -5.51 17.11
N GLU A 408 16.49 -6.44 16.55
CA GLU A 408 17.37 -6.13 15.43
C GLU A 408 16.59 -5.72 14.17
N PHE A 409 15.50 -6.41 13.89
CA PHE A 409 14.66 -6.11 12.74
C PHE A 409 14.12 -4.68 12.80
N PHE A 410 13.47 -4.28 13.88
CA PHE A 410 12.90 -2.93 14.00
C PHE A 410 13.95 -1.83 14.17
N ALA A 411 15.15 -2.16 14.68
CA ALA A 411 16.24 -1.19 14.76
C ALA A 411 16.96 -0.92 13.43
N LYS A 412 17.04 -1.93 12.54
CA LYS A 412 17.88 -1.86 11.32
C LYS A 412 17.09 -1.89 10.00
N HIS A 413 15.84 -2.32 10.01
CA HIS A 413 14.99 -2.32 8.81
C HIS A 413 14.50 -0.90 8.51
N SER A 414 14.29 -0.59 7.23
CA SER A 414 13.84 0.73 6.77
C SER A 414 12.41 1.09 7.15
N TYR A 415 11.61 0.13 7.62
CA TYR A 415 10.22 0.37 8.01
C TYR A 415 10.13 0.85 9.45
N ALA A 416 9.43 1.96 9.66
CA ALA A 416 9.04 2.37 11.01
C ALA A 416 7.87 1.51 11.49
N LYS A 417 7.83 1.23 12.81
CA LYS A 417 6.74 0.48 13.42
C LYS A 417 5.41 1.21 13.14
N GLY A 418 4.43 0.49 12.61
CA GLY A 418 3.08 1.00 12.37
C GLY A 418 2.09 0.58 13.44
N TYR A 419 0.82 0.41 13.03
CA TYR A 419 -0.29 0.10 13.94
C TYR A 419 -0.35 -1.37 14.37
N PHE A 420 0.23 -2.28 13.58
CA PHE A 420 0.05 -3.71 13.75
C PHE A 420 1.01 -4.28 14.79
N ASP A 421 0.45 -4.87 15.84
CA ASP A 421 1.19 -5.60 16.86
C ASP A 421 1.00 -7.11 16.67
N TYR A 422 2.07 -7.83 16.41
CA TYR A 422 2.00 -9.26 16.09
C TYR A 422 1.45 -10.12 17.23
N GLU A 423 1.68 -9.73 18.49
CA GLU A 423 1.21 -10.47 19.66
C GLU A 423 -0.27 -10.21 19.93
N LYS A 424 -0.77 -8.99 19.65
CA LYS A 424 -2.17 -8.58 19.87
C LYS A 424 -3.04 -8.80 18.66
N ASP A 425 -2.57 -8.33 17.47
CA ASP A 425 -3.34 -8.26 16.23
C ASP A 425 -3.00 -9.40 15.27
N GLY A 426 -1.94 -10.20 15.58
CA GLY A 426 -1.46 -11.30 14.76
C GLY A 426 -2.48 -12.42 14.58
N PHE A 427 -2.37 -13.14 13.48
CA PHE A 427 -3.27 -14.23 13.05
C PHE A 427 -2.88 -15.59 13.61
N GLY A 428 -1.94 -15.63 14.55
CA GLY A 428 -1.47 -16.84 15.22
C GLY A 428 -0.38 -16.52 16.23
N GLU A 429 0.30 -17.54 16.71
CA GLU A 429 1.29 -17.42 17.78
C GLU A 429 2.60 -16.81 17.30
N VAL A 430 3.19 -15.96 18.14
CA VAL A 430 4.54 -15.40 17.93
C VAL A 430 5.54 -16.25 18.71
N CYS A 431 6.52 -16.79 18.00
CA CYS A 431 7.57 -17.65 18.54
C CYS A 431 8.91 -16.93 18.45
N PHE A 432 9.60 -16.79 19.56
CA PHE A 432 10.88 -16.07 19.65
C PHE A 432 12.12 -16.98 19.55
N ASN A 433 11.89 -18.31 19.64
CA ASN A 433 12.96 -19.31 19.53
C ASN A 433 12.44 -20.59 18.85
N TYR A 434 13.39 -21.47 18.54
CA TYR A 434 13.15 -22.73 17.83
C TYR A 434 12.19 -23.66 18.59
N GLU A 435 12.36 -23.78 19.91
CA GLU A 435 11.58 -24.68 20.76
C GLU A 435 10.10 -24.27 20.80
N GLN A 436 9.84 -22.96 20.94
CA GLN A 436 8.49 -22.41 20.89
C GLN A 436 7.84 -22.66 19.52
N LEU A 437 8.59 -22.44 18.43
CA LEU A 437 8.08 -22.66 17.08
C LEU A 437 7.67 -24.11 16.87
N LEU A 438 8.50 -25.06 17.26
CA LEU A 438 8.18 -26.50 17.15
C LEU A 438 6.99 -26.89 18.03
N PHE A 439 6.93 -26.36 19.25
CA PHE A 439 5.81 -26.62 20.17
C PHE A 439 4.48 -26.11 19.57
N CYS A 440 4.44 -24.89 19.08
CA CYS A 440 3.24 -24.30 18.45
C CYS A 440 2.87 -25.07 17.17
N LEU A 441 3.84 -25.41 16.32
CA LEU A 441 3.62 -26.20 15.12
C LEU A 441 2.99 -27.56 15.47
N LYS A 442 3.55 -28.28 16.44
CA LYS A 442 3.03 -29.56 16.90
C LYS A 442 1.60 -29.47 17.39
N ASN A 443 1.27 -28.41 18.13
CA ASN A 443 -0.08 -28.18 18.64
C ASN A 443 -1.08 -27.94 17.51
N ILE A 444 -0.73 -27.14 16.50
CA ILE A 444 -1.59 -26.92 15.33
C ILE A 444 -1.80 -28.23 14.56
N LEU A 445 -0.74 -29.01 14.34
CA LEU A 445 -0.85 -30.29 13.61
C LEU A 445 -1.63 -31.37 14.37
N ASN A 446 -1.59 -31.34 15.70
CA ASN A 446 -2.36 -32.26 16.54
C ASN A 446 -3.86 -31.94 16.59
N HIS A 447 -4.18 -30.62 16.59
CA HIS A 447 -5.53 -30.16 16.89
C HIS A 447 -6.17 -29.51 15.67
N ASN A 448 -6.18 -30.11 14.54
CA ASN A 448 -6.76 -29.67 13.26
C ASN A 448 -7.76 -28.48 13.24
N ASP A 449 -8.14 -27.86 14.40
CA ASP A 449 -9.31 -27.00 14.53
C ASP A 449 -9.21 -25.72 15.41
N LYS A 450 -8.08 -25.34 15.97
CA LYS A 450 -8.04 -24.08 16.73
C LYS A 450 -7.53 -22.93 15.87
N LYS A 451 -8.40 -22.43 15.03
CA LYS A 451 -8.23 -21.15 14.32
C LYS A 451 -8.39 -20.00 15.32
N LYS A 452 -7.41 -19.10 15.41
CA LYS A 452 -7.67 -17.78 15.98
C LYS A 452 -8.62 -17.09 15.01
N ASP A 453 -9.84 -16.72 15.46
CA ASP A 453 -10.82 -16.05 14.60
C ASP A 453 -10.23 -14.71 14.12
N SER A 454 -9.76 -14.70 12.88
CA SER A 454 -9.30 -13.47 12.25
C SER A 454 -10.52 -12.69 11.77
N CYS A 455 -10.88 -11.64 12.51
CA CYS A 455 -11.97 -10.74 12.14
C CYS A 455 -11.60 -9.79 10.99
N ILE A 456 -11.11 -10.31 9.86
CA ILE A 456 -11.00 -9.49 8.65
C ILE A 456 -12.38 -9.47 8.00
N LEU A 457 -13.09 -8.38 8.16
CA LEU A 457 -14.34 -8.12 7.44
C LEU A 457 -14.00 -7.87 5.97
N ILE A 458 -14.43 -8.77 5.10
CA ILE A 458 -14.15 -8.70 3.66
C ILE A 458 -15.47 -8.48 2.92
N SER A 459 -15.47 -7.55 1.97
CA SER A 459 -16.57 -7.39 1.02
C SER A 459 -16.77 -8.69 0.22
N GLN A 460 -18.02 -9.02 -0.09
CA GLN A 460 -18.33 -10.20 -0.92
C GLN A 460 -17.94 -10.04 -2.40
N ASN A 461 -17.60 -8.82 -2.82
CA ASN A 461 -17.20 -8.53 -4.20
C ASN A 461 -16.31 -7.27 -4.25
N ILE A 462 -15.04 -7.46 -3.90
CA ILE A 462 -14.06 -6.38 -3.76
C ILE A 462 -13.81 -5.66 -5.08
N CYS A 463 -13.63 -6.40 -6.17
CA CYS A 463 -13.40 -5.81 -7.50
C CYS A 463 -14.56 -4.90 -7.94
N LYS A 464 -15.80 -5.27 -7.63
CA LYS A 464 -17.00 -4.44 -7.92
C LYS A 464 -16.96 -3.14 -7.12
N ASP A 465 -16.59 -3.21 -5.85
CA ASP A 465 -16.54 -2.03 -4.97
C ASP A 465 -15.42 -1.07 -5.39
N ILE A 466 -14.24 -1.59 -5.71
CA ILE A 466 -13.14 -0.79 -6.27
C ILE A 466 -13.55 -0.15 -7.60
N PHE A 467 -14.18 -0.90 -8.50
CA PHE A 467 -14.64 -0.35 -9.79
C PHE A 467 -15.63 0.82 -9.62
N LYS A 468 -16.59 0.72 -8.68
CA LYS A 468 -17.51 1.83 -8.35
C LYS A 468 -16.73 3.06 -7.91
N LYS A 469 -15.69 2.90 -7.06
CA LYS A 469 -14.85 4.00 -6.60
C LYS A 469 -14.00 4.59 -7.72
N CYS A 470 -13.52 3.77 -8.65
CA CYS A 470 -12.79 4.26 -9.83
C CYS A 470 -13.66 5.11 -10.77
N LYS A 471 -14.98 4.98 -10.74
CA LYS A 471 -15.90 5.79 -11.56
C LYS A 471 -16.19 7.17 -11.00
N LEU A 472 -16.06 7.36 -9.72
CA LEU A 472 -16.19 8.65 -9.04
C LEU A 472 -14.97 9.52 -9.29
#